data_965aa6d41f4dca0fe55c20988e29ae7c
#
_entry.id   965aa6d41f4dca0fe55c20988e29ae7c
#
_cell.length_a   1.000
_cell.length_b   1.000
_cell.length_c   1.000
_cell.angle_alpha   90.00
_cell.angle_beta   90.00
_cell.angle_gamma   90.00
#
_symmetry.space_group_name_H-M   'P 1'
#
loop_
_entity.id
_entity.type
_entity.pdbx_description
1 polymer ?
#
loop_
_entity_poly.entity_id
_entity_poly.type
_entity_poly.pdbx_seq_one_letter_code
_entity_poly.pdbx_strand_id
1 'polypeptide(L)'
;MKYTVFTLALSFSLLACKKDSSTSDTSSQQISSADWKYDTGGIGDANGNIIFNFPAGTIPTCTLDNTIHFNSDGTGTVAENATVCPGTPATSNFTWSFSTDQKLLNVSAGAVAGIGGSFKIKELSSTKFTLLKDTTITGVGSATMVVSLKH
;
A
#
# COMPACT_ATOMS: atom_id res chain seq x y z
N MET A 1 -16.42 47.59 59.77
CA MET A 1 -16.79 46.97 58.46
C MET A 1 -15.51 46.43 57.82
N LYS A 2 -15.31 45.11 57.85
CA LYS A 2 -14.19 44.41 57.24
C LYS A 2 -14.64 43.75 55.95
N TYR A 3 -14.14 44.20 54.79
CA TYR A 3 -14.40 43.56 53.52
C TYR A 3 -13.31 42.51 53.21
N THR A 4 -13.71 41.26 53.17
CA THR A 4 -12.86 40.15 52.82
C THR A 4 -12.98 39.96 51.27
N VAL A 5 -11.86 40.24 50.57
CA VAL A 5 -11.74 40.00 49.12
C VAL A 5 -11.42 38.55 48.91
N PHE A 6 -12.30 37.80 48.28
CA PHE A 6 -12.13 36.39 47.90
C PHE A 6 -11.58 36.34 46.49
N THR A 7 -10.29 36.04 46.37
CA THR A 7 -9.63 35.88 45.06
C THR A 7 -9.87 34.47 44.53
N LEU A 8 -10.71 34.36 43.51
CA LEU A 8 -11.02 33.11 42.83
C LEU A 8 -9.90 32.84 41.77
N ALA A 9 -9.00 31.88 42.07
CA ALA A 9 -7.99 31.45 41.16
C ALA A 9 -8.60 30.47 40.10
N LEU A 10 -8.73 30.95 38.87
CA LEU A 10 -9.22 30.17 37.74
C LEU A 10 -8.05 29.34 37.16
N SER A 11 -8.01 28.06 37.51
CA SER A 11 -7.02 27.10 36.98
C SER A 11 -7.38 26.72 35.56
N PHE A 12 -6.69 27.25 34.59
CA PHE A 12 -6.77 26.83 33.16
C PHE A 12 -6.02 25.50 33.01
N SER A 13 -6.75 24.40 32.97
CA SER A 13 -6.21 23.09 32.58
C SER A 13 -6.04 23.07 31.07
N LEU A 14 -4.79 23.23 30.58
CA LEU A 14 -4.42 22.99 29.20
C LEU A 14 -4.53 21.49 28.92
N LEU A 15 -5.65 21.07 28.32
CA LEU A 15 -5.79 19.78 27.66
C LEU A 15 -4.87 19.79 26.44
N ALA A 16 -3.62 19.36 26.63
CA ALA A 16 -2.74 19.03 25.52
C ALA A 16 -3.34 17.81 24.82
N CYS A 17 -4.08 18.02 23.73
CA CYS A 17 -4.39 16.96 22.77
C CYS A 17 -3.06 16.48 22.20
N LYS A 18 -2.57 15.33 22.67
CA LYS A 18 -1.56 14.55 21.97
C LYS A 18 -2.15 14.14 20.62
N LYS A 19 -1.73 14.83 19.58
CA LYS A 19 -1.95 14.43 18.20
C LYS A 19 -0.87 13.39 17.87
N ASP A 20 -1.05 12.18 18.38
CA ASP A 20 -0.19 11.05 18.07
C ASP A 20 -0.95 9.99 17.28
N SER A 21 -0.41 9.66 16.13
CA SER A 21 -0.53 8.40 15.38
C SER A 21 -1.86 8.01 14.72
N SER A 22 -2.69 8.93 14.25
CA SER A 22 -3.88 8.52 13.47
C SER A 22 -3.60 8.15 12.00
N THR A 23 -2.41 8.46 11.48
CA THR A 23 -2.09 8.23 10.05
C THR A 23 -1.69 6.78 9.78
N SER A 24 -1.01 6.11 10.71
CA SER A 24 -0.57 4.71 10.53
C SER A 24 -1.75 3.73 10.58
N ASP A 25 -2.71 3.96 11.46
CA ASP A 25 -3.88 3.12 11.57
C ASP A 25 -4.79 3.26 10.34
N THR A 26 -4.91 4.47 9.79
CA THR A 26 -5.75 4.74 8.60
C THR A 26 -5.26 4.01 7.36
N SER A 27 -3.95 4.06 7.05
CA SER A 27 -3.40 3.38 5.86
C SER A 27 -3.46 1.85 5.99
N SER A 28 -3.17 1.31 7.19
CA SER A 28 -3.29 -0.12 7.44
C SER A 28 -4.75 -0.59 7.37
N GLN A 29 -5.68 0.17 7.91
CA GLN A 29 -7.11 -0.10 7.76
C GLN A 29 -7.55 -0.04 6.30
N GLN A 30 -7.07 0.96 5.55
CA GLN A 30 -7.45 1.16 4.17
C GLN A 30 -6.94 0.04 3.25
N ILE A 31 -5.69 -0.40 3.40
CA ILE A 31 -5.14 -1.49 2.58
C ILE A 31 -5.82 -2.83 2.92
N SER A 32 -6.25 -3.02 4.19
CA SER A 32 -6.88 -4.26 4.68
C SER A 32 -8.40 -4.26 4.57
N SER A 33 -9.02 -3.19 4.06
CA SER A 33 -10.48 -3.04 4.07
C SER A 33 -11.19 -3.89 3.01
N ALA A 34 -10.47 -4.30 1.96
CA ALA A 34 -11.03 -5.09 0.87
C ALA A 34 -9.94 -5.86 0.11
N ASP A 35 -10.39 -6.67 -0.84
CA ASP A 35 -9.53 -7.42 -1.74
C ASP A 35 -9.07 -6.55 -2.90
N TRP A 36 -7.79 -6.66 -3.25
CA TRP A 36 -7.19 -5.94 -4.35
C TRP A 36 -6.97 -6.86 -5.54
N LYS A 37 -7.19 -6.32 -6.74
CA LYS A 37 -6.92 -7.00 -8.01
C LYS A 37 -6.01 -6.14 -8.87
N TYR A 38 -5.23 -6.77 -9.74
CA TYR A 38 -4.47 -6.05 -10.75
C TYR A 38 -5.42 -5.22 -11.65
N ASP A 39 -5.04 -3.98 -11.89
CA ASP A 39 -5.76 -3.09 -12.80
C ASP A 39 -4.92 -2.75 -14.02
N THR A 40 -3.78 -2.11 -13.82
CA THR A 40 -2.87 -1.72 -14.91
C THR A 40 -1.44 -1.63 -14.41
N GLY A 41 -0.49 -1.63 -15.33
CA GLY A 41 0.91 -1.40 -15.01
C GLY A 41 1.73 -1.07 -16.26
N GLY A 42 2.93 -0.57 -16.00
CA GLY A 42 3.81 -0.13 -17.06
C GLY A 42 5.11 0.46 -16.53
N ILE A 43 5.86 1.05 -17.45
CA ILE A 43 7.02 1.88 -17.14
C ILE A 43 6.55 3.33 -17.06
N GLY A 44 6.90 3.99 -15.97
CA GLY A 44 6.53 5.36 -15.68
C GLY A 44 7.69 6.33 -15.61
N ASP A 45 7.33 7.61 -15.55
CA ASP A 45 8.24 8.70 -15.20
C ASP A 45 8.57 8.69 -13.69
N ALA A 46 9.40 9.61 -13.24
CA ALA A 46 9.78 9.76 -11.83
C ALA A 46 8.58 10.09 -10.92
N ASN A 47 7.47 10.59 -11.47
CA ASN A 47 6.23 10.87 -10.75
C ASN A 47 5.27 9.66 -10.76
N GLY A 48 5.65 8.57 -11.44
CA GLY A 48 4.84 7.36 -11.56
C GLY A 48 3.67 7.49 -12.54
N ASN A 49 3.72 8.41 -13.50
CA ASN A 49 2.77 8.42 -14.59
C ASN A 49 3.24 7.40 -15.63
N ILE A 50 2.36 6.51 -16.05
CA ILE A 50 2.71 5.48 -17.03
C ILE A 50 3.02 6.15 -18.39
N ILE A 51 4.23 5.94 -18.90
CA ILE A 51 4.67 6.37 -20.22
C ILE A 51 4.46 5.25 -21.23
N PHE A 52 4.73 4.01 -20.82
CA PHE A 52 4.54 2.81 -21.62
C PHE A 52 3.82 1.74 -20.82
N ASN A 53 2.69 1.28 -21.29
CA ASN A 53 2.00 0.13 -20.66
C ASN A 53 2.87 -1.13 -20.83
N PHE A 54 2.76 -2.06 -19.89
CA PHE A 54 3.36 -3.36 -20.07
C PHE A 54 2.81 -4.02 -21.35
N PRO A 55 3.69 -4.57 -22.21
CA PRO A 55 3.24 -5.40 -23.32
C PRO A 55 2.35 -6.55 -22.86
N ALA A 56 1.43 -6.98 -23.68
CA ALA A 56 0.62 -8.16 -23.41
C ALA A 56 1.51 -9.36 -23.08
N GLY A 57 1.19 -10.09 -22.02
CA GLY A 57 1.97 -11.23 -21.54
C GLY A 57 3.14 -10.90 -20.61
N THR A 58 3.45 -9.61 -20.36
CA THR A 58 4.45 -9.23 -19.33
C THR A 58 4.02 -9.70 -17.95
N ILE A 59 2.74 -9.57 -17.62
CA ILE A 59 2.14 -10.22 -16.45
C ILE A 59 1.41 -11.46 -16.99
N PRO A 60 1.66 -12.65 -16.43
CA PRO A 60 0.95 -13.85 -16.84
C PRO A 60 -0.55 -13.69 -16.71
N THR A 61 -1.30 -14.16 -17.69
CA THR A 61 -2.77 -14.04 -17.70
C THR A 61 -3.42 -14.68 -16.47
N CYS A 62 -2.84 -15.74 -15.95
CA CYS A 62 -3.28 -16.38 -14.72
C CYS A 62 -3.07 -15.54 -13.46
N THR A 63 -2.25 -14.49 -13.51
CA THR A 63 -2.05 -13.55 -12.38
C THR A 63 -3.03 -12.38 -12.43
N LEU A 64 -3.65 -12.12 -13.59
CA LEU A 64 -4.48 -10.93 -13.79
C LEU A 64 -5.82 -11.00 -13.04
N ASP A 65 -6.34 -12.19 -12.77
CA ASP A 65 -7.58 -12.39 -12.02
C ASP A 65 -7.36 -12.69 -10.53
N ASN A 66 -6.09 -12.79 -10.09
CA ASN A 66 -5.74 -13.05 -8.70
C ASN A 66 -6.28 -11.98 -7.75
N THR A 67 -6.65 -12.42 -6.58
CA THR A 67 -7.10 -11.54 -5.48
C THR A 67 -6.01 -11.47 -4.42
N ILE A 68 -5.65 -10.25 -4.03
CA ILE A 68 -4.64 -9.96 -3.02
C ILE A 68 -5.35 -9.40 -1.79
N HIS A 69 -5.23 -10.09 -0.66
CA HIS A 69 -5.78 -9.64 0.62
C HIS A 69 -4.65 -9.30 1.59
N PHE A 70 -4.72 -8.12 2.20
CA PHE A 70 -3.78 -7.66 3.22
C PHE A 70 -4.47 -7.72 4.59
N ASN A 71 -3.99 -8.56 5.49
CA ASN A 71 -4.49 -8.62 6.87
C ASN A 71 -3.86 -7.52 7.72
N SER A 72 -4.60 -6.98 8.68
CA SER A 72 -4.12 -5.90 9.57
C SER A 72 -2.96 -6.31 10.49
N ASP A 73 -2.67 -7.61 10.59
CA ASP A 73 -1.54 -8.16 11.36
C ASP A 73 -0.21 -8.21 10.60
N GLY A 74 -0.16 -7.69 9.37
CA GLY A 74 1.04 -7.70 8.52
C GLY A 74 1.21 -8.99 7.71
N THR A 75 0.25 -9.89 7.73
CA THR A 75 0.17 -11.04 6.82
C THR A 75 -0.73 -10.73 5.63
N GLY A 76 -0.73 -11.57 4.62
CA GLY A 76 -1.66 -11.46 3.50
C GLY A 76 -1.73 -12.74 2.69
N THR A 77 -2.69 -12.79 1.79
CA THR A 77 -2.91 -13.92 0.89
C THR A 77 -3.08 -13.47 -0.55
N VAL A 78 -2.56 -14.27 -1.48
CA VAL A 78 -2.87 -14.17 -2.91
C VAL A 78 -3.69 -15.42 -3.25
N ALA A 79 -4.92 -15.23 -3.66
CA ALA A 79 -5.78 -16.31 -4.14
C ALA A 79 -5.75 -16.36 -5.66
N GLU A 80 -5.41 -17.51 -6.22
CA GLU A 80 -5.61 -17.85 -7.63
C GLU A 80 -7.12 -18.07 -7.84
N ASN A 81 -7.73 -17.32 -8.73
CA ASN A 81 -9.16 -17.42 -8.95
C ASN A 81 -9.51 -18.45 -10.08
N ALA A 82 -10.13 -17.96 -11.15
CA ALA A 82 -10.58 -18.85 -12.23
C ALA A 82 -9.42 -19.45 -13.03
N THR A 83 -8.30 -18.73 -13.13
CA THR A 83 -7.14 -19.14 -13.93
C THR A 83 -5.94 -19.40 -13.04
N VAL A 84 -5.71 -20.65 -12.68
CA VAL A 84 -4.58 -21.05 -11.82
C VAL A 84 -3.29 -21.09 -12.64
N CYS A 85 -2.23 -20.43 -12.14
CA CYS A 85 -0.92 -20.48 -12.76
C CYS A 85 -0.29 -21.89 -12.59
N PRO A 86 0.32 -22.45 -13.63
CA PRO A 86 0.95 -23.78 -13.53
C PRO A 86 2.00 -23.84 -12.43
N GLY A 87 1.86 -24.82 -11.53
CA GLY A 87 2.81 -25.04 -10.44
C GLY A 87 2.65 -24.12 -9.23
N THR A 88 1.64 -23.27 -9.20
CA THR A 88 1.31 -22.44 -8.02
C THR A 88 0.21 -23.09 -7.19
N PRO A 89 0.21 -22.93 -5.86
CA PRO A 89 -0.90 -23.35 -5.02
C PRO A 89 -2.10 -22.39 -5.23
N ALA A 90 -3.32 -22.88 -5.01
CA ALA A 90 -4.54 -22.07 -5.13
C ALA A 90 -4.55 -20.82 -4.23
N THR A 91 -3.77 -20.85 -3.15
CA THR A 91 -3.56 -19.70 -2.24
C THR A 91 -2.11 -19.68 -1.79
N SER A 92 -1.49 -18.51 -1.83
CA SER A 92 -0.14 -18.25 -1.33
C SER A 92 -0.18 -17.20 -0.23
N ASN A 93 0.64 -17.39 0.81
CA ASN A 93 0.77 -16.41 1.89
C ASN A 93 1.95 -15.49 1.65
N PHE A 94 1.83 -14.26 2.12
CA PHE A 94 2.92 -13.29 2.15
C PHE A 94 2.91 -12.48 3.44
N THR A 95 3.96 -11.71 3.68
CA THR A 95 4.03 -10.72 4.76
C THR A 95 4.22 -9.33 4.17
N TRP A 96 3.72 -8.32 4.88
CA TRP A 96 3.83 -6.94 4.47
C TRP A 96 3.99 -5.99 5.66
N SER A 97 4.54 -4.82 5.40
CA SER A 97 4.63 -3.74 6.37
C SER A 97 4.78 -2.40 5.67
N PHE A 98 4.29 -1.34 6.29
CA PHE A 98 4.67 0.02 5.89
C PHE A 98 6.02 0.42 6.51
N SER A 99 6.75 1.33 5.85
CA SER A 99 7.82 2.08 6.50
C SER A 99 7.24 2.99 7.59
N THR A 100 8.10 3.45 8.51
CA THR A 100 7.68 4.32 9.62
C THR A 100 6.99 5.61 9.14
N ASP A 101 7.41 6.15 8.00
CA ASP A 101 6.82 7.33 7.36
C ASP A 101 5.66 7.01 6.42
N GLN A 102 5.29 5.72 6.31
CA GLN A 102 4.22 5.16 5.45
C GLN A 102 4.34 5.46 3.95
N LYS A 103 5.53 5.82 3.49
CA LYS A 103 5.79 6.07 2.07
C LYS A 103 6.18 4.83 1.29
N LEU A 104 6.61 3.80 2.00
CA LEU A 104 6.99 2.53 1.39
C LEU A 104 6.09 1.41 1.91
N LEU A 105 5.73 0.51 1.01
CA LEU A 105 5.17 -0.80 1.31
C LEU A 105 6.24 -1.86 1.05
N ASN A 106 6.60 -2.62 2.07
CA ASN A 106 7.45 -3.79 1.94
C ASN A 106 6.59 -5.03 1.86
N VAL A 107 6.82 -5.87 0.86
CA VAL A 107 6.06 -7.11 0.65
C VAL A 107 7.04 -8.25 0.42
N SER A 108 6.81 -9.39 1.00
CA SER A 108 7.56 -10.59 0.67
C SER A 108 7.31 -11.03 -0.78
N ALA A 109 8.12 -11.93 -1.31
CA ALA A 109 8.12 -12.27 -2.73
C ALA A 109 6.73 -12.70 -3.25
N GLY A 110 6.40 -12.30 -4.45
CA GLY A 110 5.28 -12.81 -5.24
C GLY A 110 3.92 -12.13 -5.05
N ALA A 111 3.76 -11.25 -4.06
CA ALA A 111 2.44 -10.76 -3.68
C ALA A 111 1.81 -9.75 -4.68
N VAL A 112 2.58 -8.83 -5.24
CA VAL A 112 2.04 -7.79 -6.13
C VAL A 112 2.42 -8.13 -7.56
N ALA A 113 1.48 -8.57 -8.36
CA ALA A 113 1.69 -8.99 -9.76
C ALA A 113 2.91 -9.92 -9.94
N GLY A 114 3.13 -10.85 -9.01
CA GLY A 114 4.27 -11.75 -8.99
C GLY A 114 5.59 -11.13 -8.48
N ILE A 115 5.56 -9.89 -7.99
CA ILE A 115 6.74 -9.15 -7.56
C ILE A 115 6.68 -8.88 -6.06
N GLY A 116 7.82 -8.96 -5.39
CA GLY A 116 8.00 -8.59 -4.00
C GLY A 116 9.01 -7.47 -3.81
N GLY A 117 9.29 -7.12 -2.56
CA GLY A 117 10.26 -6.10 -2.15
C GLY A 117 9.62 -4.79 -1.72
N SER A 118 10.39 -3.70 -1.75
CA SER A 118 9.93 -2.37 -1.38
C SER A 118 9.33 -1.62 -2.56
N PHE A 119 8.17 -1.04 -2.33
CA PHE A 119 7.46 -0.20 -3.29
C PHE A 119 7.22 1.18 -2.68
N LYS A 120 7.41 2.24 -3.44
CA LYS A 120 6.94 3.58 -3.07
C LYS A 120 5.43 3.64 -3.29
N ILE A 121 4.70 4.22 -2.34
CA ILE A 121 3.25 4.39 -2.45
C ILE A 121 3.00 5.72 -3.16
N LYS A 122 2.42 5.65 -4.35
CA LYS A 122 1.97 6.84 -5.09
C LYS A 122 0.56 7.24 -4.67
N GLU A 123 -0.31 6.26 -4.50
CA GLU A 123 -1.72 6.46 -4.16
C GLU A 123 -2.23 5.27 -3.37
N LEU A 124 -2.97 5.52 -2.32
CA LEU A 124 -3.77 4.55 -1.59
C LEU A 124 -5.10 5.20 -1.26
N SER A 125 -6.15 4.76 -1.90
CA SER A 125 -7.53 5.21 -1.71
C SER A 125 -8.46 4.02 -1.47
N SER A 126 -9.73 4.26 -1.27
CA SER A 126 -10.71 3.17 -1.09
C SER A 126 -10.94 2.31 -2.34
N THR A 127 -10.50 2.76 -3.50
CA THR A 127 -10.76 2.05 -4.78
C THR A 127 -9.52 1.81 -5.62
N LYS A 128 -8.39 2.44 -5.26
CA LYS A 128 -7.16 2.39 -6.05
C LYS A 128 -5.92 2.36 -5.19
N PHE A 129 -4.98 1.51 -5.54
CA PHE A 129 -3.69 1.40 -4.90
C PHE A 129 -2.58 1.37 -5.96
N THR A 130 -1.80 2.45 -6.06
CA THR A 130 -0.73 2.58 -7.05
C THR A 130 0.63 2.54 -6.38
N LEU A 131 1.44 1.61 -6.82
CA LEU A 131 2.76 1.28 -6.32
C LEU A 131 3.83 1.55 -7.38
N LEU A 132 4.96 2.09 -6.94
CA LEU A 132 6.12 2.37 -7.77
C LEU A 132 7.31 1.54 -7.30
N LYS A 133 8.07 0.98 -8.24
CA LYS A 133 9.29 0.27 -7.95
C LYS A 133 10.39 0.68 -8.92
N ASP A 134 11.49 1.18 -8.37
CA ASP A 134 12.67 1.46 -9.20
C ASP A 134 13.26 0.15 -9.72
N THR A 135 13.58 0.11 -10.97
CA THR A 135 14.11 -1.05 -11.68
C THR A 135 15.18 -0.62 -12.70
N THR A 136 15.88 -1.59 -13.25
CA THR A 136 16.82 -1.36 -14.35
C THR A 136 16.39 -2.21 -15.52
N ILE A 137 16.24 -1.58 -16.67
CA ILE A 137 15.90 -2.27 -17.92
C ILE A 137 17.19 -2.40 -18.73
N THR A 138 17.54 -3.62 -19.10
CA THR A 138 18.73 -3.91 -19.91
C THR A 138 18.66 -3.13 -21.22
N GLY A 139 19.73 -2.37 -21.52
CA GLY A 139 19.84 -1.54 -22.73
C GLY A 139 19.12 -0.17 -22.64
N VAL A 140 18.36 0.11 -21.59
CA VAL A 140 17.64 1.39 -21.38
C VAL A 140 18.18 2.15 -20.17
N GLY A 141 18.52 1.44 -19.08
CA GLY A 141 18.98 2.05 -17.83
C GLY A 141 17.91 2.04 -16.73
N SER A 142 18.01 3.01 -15.81
CA SER A 142 17.06 3.11 -14.68
C SER A 142 15.67 3.48 -15.15
N ALA A 143 14.67 2.80 -14.61
CA ALA A 143 13.26 3.02 -14.92
C ALA A 143 12.41 2.89 -13.65
N THR A 144 11.19 3.41 -13.67
CA THR A 144 10.20 3.23 -12.60
C THR A 144 9.08 2.31 -13.11
N MET A 145 8.95 1.16 -12.50
CA MET A 145 7.81 0.29 -12.73
C MET A 145 6.62 0.82 -11.93
N VAL A 146 5.48 0.91 -12.57
CA VAL A 146 4.20 1.32 -11.98
C VAL A 146 3.25 0.14 -11.99
N VAL A 147 2.65 -0.18 -10.86
CA VAL A 147 1.60 -1.19 -10.74
C VAL A 147 0.41 -0.56 -10.02
N SER A 148 -0.76 -0.62 -10.63
CA SER A 148 -2.01 -0.19 -10.03
C SER A 148 -2.90 -1.38 -9.75
N LEU A 149 -3.46 -1.39 -8.54
CA LEU A 149 -4.45 -2.33 -8.09
C LEU A 149 -5.78 -1.59 -7.89
N LYS A 150 -6.88 -2.31 -8.00
CA LYS A 150 -8.26 -1.85 -7.74
C LYS A 150 -9.01 -2.85 -6.87
N HIS A 151 -10.10 -2.38 -6.25
CA HIS A 151 -11.13 -3.23 -5.65
C HIS A 151 -12.05 -3.81 -6.70
#